data_04b497475ac66824a062844731d40460
#
_entry.id   04b497475ac66824a062844731d40460
#
_cell.length_a   1.000
_cell.length_b   1.000
_cell.length_c   1.000
_cell.angle_alpha   90.00
_cell.angle_beta   90.00
_cell.angle_gamma   90.00
#
_symmetry.space_group_name_H-M   'P 1'
#
loop_
_entity.id
_entity.type
_entity.pdbx_description
1 polymer ?
#
loop_
_entity_poly.entity_id
_entity_poly.type
_entity_poly.pdbx_seq_one_letter_code
_entity_poly.pdbx_strand_id
1 'polypeptide(L)'
;MENNNNLGQVKISNDVIVTIAGLAALEVEGVETITSLTDKLLKNNGVKIQIEDGKVTLDVVITVEYGMVIPDVCTKVQENVKNTVETMTGLEVSQVNIQVQEISFKKEKEEKELAKQAKKEEAKLAKQ
;
A
#
# COMPACT_ATOMS: atom_id res chain seq x y z
N MET A 1 8.55 -18.97 10.70
CA MET A 1 9.79 -18.54 11.18
C MET A 1 9.99 -18.86 12.64
N GLU A 2 11.00 -19.52 12.90
CA GLU A 2 11.23 -19.93 14.25
C GLU A 2 12.44 -19.24 14.79
N ASN A 3 12.27 -18.66 15.91
CA ASN A 3 13.37 -18.04 16.56
C ASN A 3 13.48 -18.53 17.96
N ASN A 4 13.37 -19.81 18.07
CA ASN A 4 13.36 -20.39 19.37
C ASN A 4 14.76 -20.68 19.81
N ASN A 5 15.51 -19.68 20.05
CA ASN A 5 16.79 -19.91 20.63
C ASN A 5 16.73 -19.44 22.06
N ASN A 6 17.87 -19.47 22.71
CA ASN A 6 17.91 -19.12 24.12
C ASN A 6 17.69 -17.64 24.36
N LEU A 7 17.61 -16.86 23.30
CA LEU A 7 17.46 -15.43 23.48
C LEU A 7 16.02 -15.02 23.65
N GLY A 8 15.07 -15.93 23.41
CA GLY A 8 13.69 -15.62 23.57
C GLY A 8 12.95 -15.72 22.26
N GLN A 9 11.77 -15.14 22.21
CA GLN A 9 10.90 -15.21 21.05
C GLN A 9 10.76 -13.86 20.40
N VAL A 10 10.60 -13.87 19.08
CA VAL A 10 10.28 -12.67 18.34
C VAL A 10 8.89 -12.86 17.76
N LYS A 11 8.00 -11.95 18.07
CA LYS A 11 6.65 -11.98 17.54
C LYS A 11 6.41 -10.75 16.72
N ILE A 12 5.85 -10.95 15.55
CA ILE A 12 5.55 -9.86 14.64
C ILE A 12 4.03 -9.76 14.54
N SER A 13 3.50 -8.62 14.90
CA SER A 13 2.05 -8.46 14.89
C SER A 13 1.54 -8.35 13.47
N ASN A 14 0.26 -8.67 13.30
CA ASN A 14 -0.35 -8.55 11.99
C ASN A 14 -0.30 -7.10 11.49
N ASP A 15 -0.40 -6.16 12.41
CA ASP A 15 -0.35 -4.75 12.00
C ASP A 15 0.98 -4.41 11.37
N VAL A 16 2.05 -4.99 11.87
CA VAL A 16 3.37 -4.75 11.28
C VAL A 16 3.42 -5.31 9.87
N ILE A 17 2.89 -6.50 9.68
CA ILE A 17 2.90 -7.12 8.36
C ILE A 17 2.07 -6.29 7.39
N VAL A 18 0.91 -5.83 7.84
CA VAL A 18 0.05 -5.01 7.01
C VAL A 18 0.77 -3.71 6.62
N THR A 19 1.45 -3.10 7.56
CA THR A 19 2.17 -1.87 7.29
C THR A 19 3.29 -2.10 6.27
N ILE A 20 4.03 -3.18 6.44
CA ILE A 20 5.10 -3.50 5.49
C ILE A 20 4.53 -3.71 4.10
N ALA A 21 3.44 -4.48 4.02
CA ALA A 21 2.82 -4.75 2.73
C ALA A 21 2.33 -3.46 2.07
N GLY A 22 1.72 -2.58 2.86
CA GLY A 22 1.24 -1.33 2.31
C GLY A 22 2.36 -0.45 1.78
N LEU A 23 3.43 -0.35 2.54
CA LEU A 23 4.56 0.46 2.11
C LEU A 23 5.20 -0.13 0.87
N ALA A 24 5.34 -1.46 0.83
CA ALA A 24 5.92 -2.12 -0.33
C ALA A 24 5.08 -1.88 -1.58
N ALA A 25 3.77 -1.89 -1.42
CA ALA A 25 2.90 -1.64 -2.56
C ALA A 25 3.06 -0.22 -3.07
N LEU A 26 3.22 0.73 -2.17
CA LEU A 26 3.37 2.13 -2.57
C LEU A 26 4.69 2.42 -3.25
N GLU A 27 5.67 1.57 -3.05
CA GLU A 27 6.96 1.77 -3.70
C GLU A 27 6.91 1.47 -5.18
N VAL A 28 5.91 0.77 -5.65
CA VAL A 28 5.83 0.36 -7.04
C VAL A 28 5.37 1.54 -7.88
N GLU A 29 6.07 1.75 -8.99
CA GLU A 29 5.70 2.82 -9.90
C GLU A 29 4.32 2.55 -10.46
N GLY A 30 3.48 3.58 -10.45
CA GLY A 30 2.12 3.45 -10.94
C GLY A 30 1.09 3.31 -9.84
N VAL A 31 1.52 3.08 -8.61
CA VAL A 31 0.61 3.00 -7.49
C VAL A 31 0.55 4.36 -6.82
N GLU A 32 -0.66 4.92 -6.73
CA GLU A 32 -0.82 6.23 -6.12
C GLU A 32 -0.93 6.14 -4.61
N THR A 33 -1.98 5.53 -4.17
CA THR A 33 -2.15 5.31 -2.75
C THR A 33 -2.86 3.99 -2.60
N ILE A 34 -2.81 3.46 -1.40
CA ILE A 34 -3.49 2.23 -1.11
C ILE A 34 -4.96 2.51 -0.92
N THR A 35 -5.30 3.46 -0.14
CA THR A 35 -6.66 3.90 0.05
C THR A 35 -6.56 5.37 0.32
N SER A 36 -7.67 6.00 0.55
CA SER A 36 -7.60 7.41 0.86
C SER A 36 -6.78 7.60 2.12
N LEU A 37 -6.16 8.74 2.19
CA LEU A 37 -5.31 9.02 3.33
C LEU A 37 -6.09 9.04 4.63
N THR A 38 -7.34 9.40 4.56
CA THR A 38 -8.14 9.37 5.76
C THR A 38 -8.26 7.98 6.31
N ASP A 39 -8.20 7.01 5.42
CA ASP A 39 -8.33 5.64 5.85
C ASP A 39 -7.10 5.14 6.56
N LYS A 40 -6.02 5.86 6.48
CA LYS A 40 -4.85 5.42 7.21
C LYS A 40 -5.11 5.41 8.70
N LEU A 41 -6.08 6.18 9.13
CA LEU A 41 -6.47 6.12 10.52
C LEU A 41 -7.07 4.80 10.86
N LEU A 42 -7.55 4.09 9.86
CA LEU A 42 -8.03 2.75 10.06
C LEU A 42 -6.86 1.81 10.07
N LYS A 43 -7.13 0.65 10.55
CA LYS A 43 -6.04 -0.27 10.82
C LYS A 43 -5.44 -0.86 9.59
N ASN A 44 -6.22 -1.03 8.54
CA ASN A 44 -5.76 -1.90 7.47
C ASN A 44 -5.09 -1.19 6.33
N ASN A 45 -5.28 0.11 6.20
CA ASN A 45 -4.63 0.84 5.11
C ASN A 45 -4.84 0.17 3.76
N GLY A 46 -6.01 -0.43 3.57
CA GLY A 46 -6.27 -1.09 2.31
C GLY A 46 -5.62 -2.45 2.18
N VAL A 47 -5.10 -2.99 3.25
CA VAL A 47 -4.45 -4.30 3.23
C VAL A 47 -5.13 -5.18 4.26
N LYS A 48 -5.46 -6.39 3.84
CA LYS A 48 -5.99 -7.40 4.75
C LYS A 48 -5.03 -8.56 4.79
N ILE A 49 -4.97 -9.21 5.92
CA ILE A 49 -4.03 -10.29 6.12
C ILE A 49 -4.75 -11.49 6.69
N GLN A 50 -4.38 -12.65 6.18
CA GLN A 50 -4.83 -13.93 6.74
C GLN A 50 -3.62 -14.81 6.89
N ILE A 51 -3.54 -15.48 8.01
CA ILE A 51 -2.43 -16.38 8.28
C ILE A 51 -3.00 -17.75 8.55
N GLU A 52 -2.54 -18.74 7.78
CA GLU A 52 -2.95 -20.11 7.95
C GLU A 52 -1.72 -21.00 7.82
N ASP A 53 -1.53 -21.87 8.80
CA ASP A 53 -0.44 -22.84 8.75
C ASP A 53 0.90 -22.16 8.49
N GLY A 54 1.09 -20.99 9.09
CA GLY A 54 2.35 -20.28 8.92
C GLY A 54 2.52 -19.58 7.60
N LYS A 55 1.50 -19.59 6.77
CA LYS A 55 1.55 -18.91 5.48
C LYS A 55 0.65 -17.71 5.49
N VAL A 56 1.08 -16.68 4.80
CA VAL A 56 0.41 -15.41 4.80
C VAL A 56 -0.27 -15.19 3.46
N THR A 57 -1.52 -14.78 3.52
CA THR A 57 -2.25 -14.32 2.34
C THR A 57 -2.57 -12.85 2.55
N LEU A 58 -2.26 -12.04 1.56
CA LEU A 58 -2.47 -10.61 1.65
C LEU A 58 -3.44 -10.18 0.56
N ASP A 59 -4.37 -9.32 0.94
CA ASP A 59 -5.28 -8.68 0.00
C ASP A 59 -4.99 -7.20 0.03
N VAL A 60 -4.59 -6.66 -1.10
CA VAL A 60 -4.15 -5.27 -1.20
C VAL A 60 -5.04 -4.54 -2.19
N VAL A 61 -5.57 -3.40 -1.75
CA VAL A 61 -6.40 -2.56 -2.60
C VAL A 61 -5.56 -1.35 -3.01
N ILE A 62 -5.44 -1.13 -4.30
CA ILE A 62 -4.58 -0.07 -4.78
C ILE A 62 -5.32 0.84 -5.77
N THR A 63 -4.74 2.00 -5.96
CA THR A 63 -5.14 2.95 -7.00
C THR A 63 -3.99 3.05 -7.97
N VAL A 64 -4.28 2.88 -9.26
CA VAL A 64 -3.24 2.87 -10.28
C VAL A 64 -3.32 4.16 -11.09
N GLU A 65 -2.17 4.70 -11.45
CA GLU A 65 -2.11 5.90 -12.27
C GLU A 65 -2.65 5.63 -13.66
N TYR A 66 -3.39 6.59 -14.17
CA TYR A 66 -3.85 6.52 -15.53
C TYR A 66 -2.65 6.48 -16.47
N GLY A 67 -2.74 5.64 -17.47
CA GLY A 67 -1.67 5.52 -18.44
C GLY A 67 -0.72 4.37 -18.16
N MET A 68 -0.80 3.78 -17.01
CA MET A 68 0.02 2.62 -16.70
C MET A 68 -0.68 1.35 -17.17
N VAL A 69 0.12 0.34 -17.43
CA VAL A 69 -0.42 -0.97 -17.79
C VAL A 69 -0.79 -1.68 -16.50
N ILE A 70 -2.08 -1.82 -16.26
CA ILE A 70 -2.55 -2.31 -14.97
C ILE A 70 -2.00 -3.69 -14.62
N PRO A 71 -2.03 -4.68 -15.52
CA PRO A 71 -1.48 -5.99 -15.13
C PRO A 71 -0.02 -5.92 -14.76
N ASP A 72 0.75 -5.08 -15.44
CA ASP A 72 2.17 -4.96 -15.10
C ASP A 72 2.35 -4.36 -13.72
N VAL A 73 1.58 -3.32 -13.42
CA VAL A 73 1.67 -2.70 -12.10
C VAL A 73 1.29 -3.71 -11.03
N CYS A 74 0.21 -4.44 -11.26
CA CYS A 74 -0.24 -5.41 -10.26
C CYS A 74 0.80 -6.49 -10.04
N THR A 75 1.42 -6.97 -11.10
CA THR A 75 2.44 -8.00 -10.96
C THR A 75 3.61 -7.47 -10.13
N LYS A 76 4.01 -6.25 -10.41
CA LYS A 76 5.12 -5.68 -9.65
C LYS A 76 4.75 -5.48 -8.19
N VAL A 77 3.52 -5.09 -7.92
CA VAL A 77 3.07 -4.97 -6.54
C VAL A 77 3.12 -6.32 -5.87
N GLN A 78 2.61 -7.36 -6.54
CA GLN A 78 2.64 -8.69 -5.96
C GLN A 78 4.05 -9.12 -5.64
N GLU A 79 4.97 -8.91 -6.57
CA GLU A 79 6.35 -9.30 -6.36
C GLU A 79 6.99 -8.51 -5.23
N ASN A 80 6.79 -7.21 -5.24
CA ASN A 80 7.45 -6.38 -4.24
C ASN A 80 6.90 -6.64 -2.85
N VAL A 81 5.58 -6.77 -2.74
CA VAL A 81 4.98 -7.03 -1.46
C VAL A 81 5.44 -8.38 -0.92
N LYS A 82 5.39 -9.40 -1.78
CA LYS A 82 5.80 -10.71 -1.33
C LYS A 82 7.25 -10.72 -0.88
N ASN A 83 8.13 -10.17 -1.70
CA ASN A 83 9.55 -10.18 -1.38
C ASN A 83 9.84 -9.38 -0.12
N THR A 84 9.22 -8.22 0.00
CA THR A 84 9.51 -7.37 1.14
C THR A 84 9.00 -7.99 2.43
N VAL A 85 7.79 -8.50 2.40
CA VAL A 85 7.23 -9.10 3.60
C VAL A 85 8.04 -10.34 4.00
N GLU A 86 8.37 -11.19 3.03
CA GLU A 86 9.13 -12.38 3.36
C GLU A 86 10.51 -12.03 3.88
N THR A 87 11.14 -11.03 3.28
CA THR A 87 12.48 -10.65 3.72
C THR A 87 12.46 -10.06 5.10
N MET A 88 11.50 -9.21 5.39
CA MET A 88 11.49 -8.51 6.66
C MET A 88 10.93 -9.34 7.79
N THR A 89 10.00 -10.24 7.50
CA THR A 89 9.36 -11.00 8.58
C THR A 89 9.81 -12.44 8.66
N GLY A 90 10.36 -12.94 7.57
CA GLY A 90 10.73 -14.36 7.55
C GLY A 90 9.55 -15.29 7.35
N LEU A 91 8.37 -14.73 7.15
CA LEU A 91 7.19 -15.55 6.91
C LEU A 91 7.08 -15.89 5.44
N GLU A 92 6.36 -16.96 5.16
CA GLU A 92 6.10 -17.34 3.78
C GLU A 92 4.80 -16.70 3.33
N VAL A 93 4.85 -15.95 2.22
CA VAL A 93 3.66 -15.34 1.66
C VAL A 93 3.17 -16.21 0.53
N SER A 94 2.00 -16.80 0.71
CA SER A 94 1.49 -17.72 -0.30
C SER A 94 0.78 -16.99 -1.41
N GLN A 95 0.10 -15.89 -1.11
CA GLN A 95 -0.64 -15.15 -2.13
C GLN A 95 -0.66 -13.67 -1.79
N VAL A 96 -0.58 -12.87 -2.83
CA VAL A 96 -0.83 -11.44 -2.72
C VAL A 96 -1.91 -11.13 -3.75
N ASN A 97 -3.10 -10.86 -3.26
CA ASN A 97 -4.23 -10.57 -4.13
C ASN A 97 -4.37 -9.07 -4.26
N ILE A 98 -4.48 -8.60 -5.49
CA ILE A 98 -4.51 -7.16 -5.74
C ILE A 98 -5.88 -6.80 -6.28
N GLN A 99 -6.47 -5.79 -5.69
CA GLN A 99 -7.70 -5.23 -6.22
C GLN A 99 -7.45 -3.80 -6.63
N VAL A 100 -7.67 -3.50 -7.89
CA VAL A 100 -7.52 -2.13 -8.37
C VAL A 100 -8.88 -1.47 -8.23
N GLN A 101 -8.95 -0.51 -7.33
CA GLN A 101 -10.25 0.07 -7.04
C GLN A 101 -10.47 1.40 -7.76
N GLU A 102 -9.40 2.07 -8.14
CA GLU A 102 -9.52 3.36 -8.79
C GLU A 102 -8.38 3.57 -9.76
N ILE A 103 -8.63 4.41 -10.75
CA ILE A 103 -7.59 4.91 -11.63
C ILE A 103 -7.42 6.37 -11.32
N SER A 104 -6.18 6.76 -11.06
CA SER A 104 -5.86 8.13 -10.72
C SER A 104 -5.39 8.84 -11.97
N PHE A 105 -5.92 10.01 -12.22
CA PHE A 105 -5.48 10.82 -13.35
C PHE A 105 -4.41 11.77 -12.88
N LYS A 106 -3.24 11.24 -12.72
CA LYS A 106 -2.20 12.00 -12.05
C LYS A 106 -1.86 13.28 -12.75
N LYS A 107 -1.74 13.25 -14.08
CA LYS A 107 -1.44 14.46 -14.80
C LYS A 107 -2.50 15.51 -14.60
N GLU A 108 -3.74 15.12 -14.81
CA GLU A 108 -4.83 16.04 -14.60
C GLU A 108 -4.89 16.46 -13.15
N LYS A 109 -4.61 15.50 -12.30
CA LYS A 109 -4.64 15.78 -10.88
C LYS A 109 -3.61 16.82 -10.50
N GLU A 110 -2.42 16.68 -11.04
CA GLU A 110 -1.38 17.65 -10.75
C GLU A 110 -1.79 19.04 -11.23
N GLU A 111 -2.30 19.10 -12.46
CA GLU A 111 -2.74 20.37 -12.98
C GLU A 111 -3.88 20.92 -12.15
N LYS A 112 -4.81 20.06 -11.81
CA LYS A 112 -5.93 20.49 -10.99
C LYS A 112 -5.48 20.92 -9.62
N GLU A 113 -4.53 20.20 -9.06
CA GLU A 113 -4.05 20.58 -7.75
C GLU A 113 -3.35 21.91 -7.77
N LEU A 114 -2.56 22.14 -8.80
CA LEU A 114 -1.93 23.44 -8.93
C LEU A 114 -2.98 24.54 -9.05
N ALA A 115 -3.97 24.30 -9.88
CA ALA A 115 -5.04 25.28 -10.02
C ALA A 115 -5.80 25.43 -8.72
N LYS A 116 -6.05 24.33 -8.05
CA LYS A 116 -6.74 24.38 -6.77
C LYS A 116 -5.94 25.14 -5.73
N GLN A 117 -4.66 24.89 -5.70
CA GLN A 117 -3.83 25.58 -4.75
C GLN A 117 -3.83 27.07 -5.00
N ALA A 118 -3.71 27.45 -6.26
CA ALA A 118 -3.76 28.85 -6.59
C ALA A 118 -5.09 29.44 -6.17
N LYS A 119 -6.17 28.74 -6.48
CA LYS A 119 -7.49 29.24 -6.11
C LYS A 119 -7.67 29.27 -4.61
N LYS A 120 -7.17 28.28 -3.94
CA LYS A 120 -7.29 28.25 -2.49
C LYS A 120 -6.56 29.42 -1.86
N GLU A 121 -5.37 29.67 -2.35
CA GLU A 121 -4.60 30.77 -1.81
C GLU A 121 -5.30 32.09 -2.09
N GLU A 122 -5.80 32.24 -3.30
CA GLU A 122 -6.54 33.43 -3.61
C GLU A 122 -7.77 33.54 -2.72
N ALA A 123 -8.48 32.44 -2.57
CA ALA A 123 -9.66 32.46 -1.74
C ALA A 123 -9.31 32.78 -0.30
N LYS A 124 -8.23 32.23 0.18
CA LYS A 124 -7.80 32.53 1.53
C LYS A 124 -7.48 34.00 1.67
N LEU A 125 -6.72 34.51 0.74
CA LEU A 125 -6.37 35.91 0.79
C LEU A 125 -7.62 36.77 0.71
N ALA A 126 -8.52 36.40 -0.16
CA ALA A 126 -9.74 37.16 -0.31
C ALA A 126 -10.59 37.08 0.95
N LYS A 127 -10.61 35.93 1.58
CA LYS A 127 -11.42 35.77 2.77
C LYS A 127 -10.80 36.39 3.99
N GLN A 128 -9.54 36.54 3.95
CA GLN A 128 -8.86 37.15 5.06
C GLN A 128 -8.86 38.66 4.91
#